data_784ea1feaac5472faaf3765a8c8ea5a5
#
_entry.id   784ea1feaac5472faaf3765a8c8ea5a5
#
_cell.length_a   1.000
_cell.length_b   1.000
_cell.length_c   1.000
_cell.angle_alpha   90.00
_cell.angle_beta   90.00
_cell.angle_gamma   90.00
#
_symmetry.space_group_name_H-M   'P 1'
#
loop_
_entity.id
_entity.type
_entity.pdbx_description
1 polymer ?
#
loop_
_entity_poly.entity_id
_entity_poly.type
_entity_poly.pdbx_seq_one_letter_code
_entity_poly.pdbx_strand_id
1 'polypeptide(L)'
;IFERMREEFKAGKSARAAVAAGYDRALLAILDSNLTTLLTGLILFYFGSGPIRGFAVTLSAGIIVSMYTALVLTRMIFDATVPADRTKPYRMLELVRSTNIDFLSKRHAAITFSLAVIVITLGIFTVRAINNPRRVLSIDFTGGSLISYNYKEAPGTEAMHEALDAAGIDDAVLQNQGALEGALPVLQVKTGKEVVDGVPVAQAATAALQKAFPEAGIVLAGEEVIGSQIGKDLQRDALWSILLALIGMLIYITVRFEFGFALGAIVALAHDVIITFGIFTLLGRQ
;
A
#
# COMPACT_ATOMS: atom_id res chain seq x y z
N ILE A 1 -11.94 10.89 19.09
CA ILE A 1 -12.04 12.13 19.84
C ILE A 1 -13.46 12.69 19.72
N PHE A 2 -13.93 13.09 18.54
CA PHE A 2 -15.22 13.75 18.33
C PHE A 2 -16.42 12.92 18.83
N GLU A 3 -16.41 11.61 18.63
CA GLU A 3 -17.46 10.73 19.12
C GLU A 3 -17.47 10.72 20.66
N ARG A 4 -16.31 10.66 21.31
CA ARG A 4 -16.20 10.74 22.76
C ARG A 4 -16.68 12.08 23.30
N MET A 5 -16.35 13.17 22.62
CA MET A 5 -16.91 14.49 22.98
C MET A 5 -18.45 14.49 22.89
N ARG A 6 -19.00 13.88 21.82
CA ARG A 6 -20.45 13.79 21.63
C ARG A 6 -21.13 12.98 22.73
N GLU A 7 -20.54 11.86 23.14
CA GLU A 7 -21.03 11.06 24.26
C GLU A 7 -21.06 11.88 25.56
N GLU A 8 -19.99 12.62 25.85
CA GLU A 8 -19.89 13.46 27.04
C GLU A 8 -20.89 14.63 27.02
N PHE A 9 -21.17 15.19 25.84
CA PHE A 9 -22.24 16.17 25.67
C PHE A 9 -23.62 15.56 25.90
N LYS A 10 -23.89 14.38 25.38
CA LYS A 10 -25.15 13.66 25.61
C LYS A 10 -25.34 13.31 27.10
N ALA A 11 -24.23 13.12 27.83
CA ALA A 11 -24.22 12.93 29.28
C ALA A 11 -24.44 14.22 30.10
N GLY A 12 -24.65 15.39 29.45
CA GLY A 12 -25.00 16.65 30.10
C GLY A 12 -23.82 17.52 30.54
N LYS A 13 -22.58 17.20 30.11
CA LYS A 13 -21.42 18.05 30.41
C LYS A 13 -21.45 19.36 29.62
N SER A 14 -20.88 20.43 30.20
CA SER A 14 -20.64 21.67 29.45
C SER A 14 -19.69 21.45 28.28
N ALA A 15 -19.70 22.33 27.28
CA ALA A 15 -18.92 22.17 26.06
C ALA A 15 -17.43 21.99 26.36
N ARG A 16 -16.85 22.83 27.20
CA ARG A 16 -15.42 22.73 27.57
C ARG A 16 -15.10 21.44 28.34
N ALA A 17 -15.98 21.02 29.25
CA ALA A 17 -15.79 19.77 30.00
C ALA A 17 -15.92 18.54 29.12
N ALA A 18 -16.82 18.56 28.12
CA ALA A 18 -16.97 17.47 27.16
C ALA A 18 -15.78 17.37 26.20
N VAL A 19 -15.21 18.52 25.77
CA VAL A 19 -13.96 18.54 24.99
C VAL A 19 -12.83 17.92 25.79
N ALA A 20 -12.57 18.40 27.02
CA ALA A 20 -11.50 17.87 27.86
C ALA A 20 -11.66 16.37 28.11
N ALA A 21 -12.85 15.91 28.53
CA ALA A 21 -13.11 14.50 28.79
C ALA A 21 -13.02 13.64 27.51
N GLY A 22 -13.43 14.18 26.36
CA GLY A 22 -13.32 13.49 25.07
C GLY A 22 -11.87 13.24 24.65
N TYR A 23 -10.98 14.22 24.86
CA TYR A 23 -9.55 14.06 24.62
C TYR A 23 -8.93 13.06 25.60
N ASP A 24 -9.18 13.21 26.90
CA ASP A 24 -8.58 12.34 27.92
C ASP A 24 -8.96 10.85 27.71
N ARG A 25 -10.22 10.57 27.36
CA ARG A 25 -10.67 9.20 27.06
C ARG A 25 -10.15 8.64 25.73
N ALA A 26 -9.95 9.49 24.73
CA ALA A 26 -9.47 9.05 23.43
C ALA A 26 -7.94 8.93 23.37
N LEU A 27 -7.21 9.63 24.24
CA LEU A 27 -5.76 9.74 24.20
C LEU A 27 -5.06 8.38 24.15
N LEU A 28 -5.37 7.49 25.11
CA LEU A 28 -4.73 6.19 25.20
C LEU A 28 -4.96 5.35 23.93
N ALA A 29 -6.19 5.32 23.40
CA ALA A 29 -6.50 4.57 22.20
C ALA A 29 -5.76 5.12 20.96
N ILE A 30 -5.62 6.44 20.85
CA ILE A 30 -4.87 7.09 19.78
C ILE A 30 -3.37 6.79 19.91
N LEU A 31 -2.83 6.89 21.11
CA LEU A 31 -1.42 6.57 21.36
C LEU A 31 -1.13 5.10 21.05
N ASP A 32 -1.93 4.17 21.56
CA ASP A 32 -1.73 2.72 21.34
C ASP A 32 -1.79 2.36 19.86
N SER A 33 -2.77 2.87 19.12
CA SER A 33 -2.92 2.58 17.68
C SER A 33 -1.76 3.14 16.85
N ASN A 34 -1.30 4.35 17.14
CA ASN A 34 -0.20 4.95 16.42
C ASN A 34 1.16 4.38 16.84
N LEU A 35 1.32 3.99 18.10
CA LEU A 35 2.56 3.39 18.60
C LEU A 35 2.81 2.01 17.95
N THR A 36 1.76 1.21 17.73
CA THR A 36 1.90 -0.06 16.96
C THR A 36 2.43 0.18 15.56
N THR A 37 1.90 1.20 14.87
CA THR A 37 2.35 1.53 13.51
C THR A 37 3.75 2.15 13.50
N LEU A 38 4.09 2.98 14.48
CA LEU A 38 5.44 3.52 14.65
C LEU A 38 6.47 2.41 14.95
N LEU A 39 6.11 1.43 15.77
CA LEU A 39 6.95 0.26 16.04
C LEU A 39 7.23 -0.52 14.74
N THR A 40 6.18 -0.76 13.95
CA THR A 40 6.34 -1.38 12.63
C THR A 40 7.24 -0.55 11.73
N GLY A 41 7.02 0.77 11.63
CA GLY A 41 7.86 1.69 10.86
C GLY A 41 9.33 1.65 11.31
N LEU A 42 9.59 1.61 12.61
CA LEU A 42 10.93 1.54 13.16
C LEU A 42 11.63 0.22 12.78
N ILE A 43 10.93 -0.90 12.88
CA ILE A 43 11.47 -2.21 12.47
C ILE A 43 11.77 -2.24 10.97
N LEU A 44 10.85 -1.75 10.13
CA LEU A 44 11.06 -1.63 8.69
C LEU A 44 12.22 -0.69 8.34
N PHE A 45 12.45 0.36 9.11
CA PHE A 45 13.57 1.27 8.93
C PHE A 45 14.93 0.61 9.22
N TYR A 46 15.02 -0.19 10.29
CA TYR A 46 16.28 -0.83 10.66
C TYR A 46 16.60 -2.07 9.83
N PHE A 47 15.61 -2.90 9.55
CA PHE A 47 15.78 -4.20 8.88
C PHE A 47 15.43 -4.18 7.40
N GLY A 48 14.66 -3.20 6.94
CA GLY A 48 14.35 -3.03 5.53
C GLY A 48 15.49 -2.35 4.76
N SER A 49 15.49 -2.53 3.45
CA SER A 49 16.44 -1.93 2.52
C SER A 49 15.70 -1.22 1.39
N GLY A 50 16.41 -0.34 0.68
CA GLY A 50 15.90 0.37 -0.50
C GLY A 50 14.52 1.04 -0.29
N PRO A 51 13.53 0.74 -1.15
CA PRO A 51 12.20 1.34 -1.10
C PRO A 51 11.47 1.12 0.23
N ILE A 52 11.68 -0.04 0.90
CA ILE A 52 11.04 -0.37 2.18
C ILE A 52 11.49 0.60 3.27
N ARG A 53 12.79 0.90 3.33
CA ARG A 53 13.33 1.88 4.28
C ARG A 53 12.80 3.29 4.01
N GLY A 54 12.71 3.69 2.74
CA GLY A 54 12.12 4.97 2.35
C GLY A 54 10.66 5.10 2.76
N PHE A 55 9.87 4.04 2.52
CA PHE A 55 8.48 3.97 3.00
C PHE A 55 8.38 4.07 4.53
N ALA A 56 9.24 3.37 5.27
CA ALA A 56 9.25 3.40 6.73
C ALA A 56 9.49 4.81 7.30
N VAL A 57 10.39 5.59 6.68
CA VAL A 57 10.66 6.98 7.07
C VAL A 57 9.43 7.86 6.84
N THR A 58 8.86 7.82 5.65
CA THR A 58 7.68 8.64 5.31
C THR A 58 6.46 8.28 6.14
N LEU A 59 6.23 6.98 6.38
CA LEU A 59 5.18 6.48 7.25
C LEU A 59 5.35 7.00 8.68
N SER A 60 6.53 6.84 9.27
CA SER A 60 6.81 7.26 10.65
C SER A 60 6.66 8.78 10.82
N ALA A 61 7.20 9.56 9.89
CA ALA A 61 7.04 11.01 9.89
C ALA A 61 5.55 11.42 9.78
N GLY A 62 4.80 10.79 8.86
CA GLY A 62 3.38 11.04 8.69
C GLY A 62 2.56 10.75 9.96
N ILE A 63 2.85 9.65 10.66
CA ILE A 63 2.18 9.28 11.91
C ILE A 63 2.50 10.30 13.02
N ILE A 64 3.76 10.70 13.19
CA ILE A 64 4.15 11.68 14.21
C ILE A 64 3.43 13.02 13.98
N VAL A 65 3.42 13.51 12.73
CA VAL A 65 2.73 14.75 12.36
C VAL A 65 1.23 14.63 12.57
N SER A 66 0.63 13.50 12.17
CA SER A 66 -0.80 13.23 12.35
C SER A 66 -1.19 13.18 13.83
N MET A 67 -0.39 12.52 14.67
CA MET A 67 -0.59 12.50 16.12
C MET A 67 -0.52 13.90 16.73
N TYR A 68 0.51 14.67 16.35
CA TYR A 68 0.64 16.05 16.82
C TYR A 68 -0.56 16.89 16.43
N THR A 69 -0.98 16.80 15.18
CA THR A 69 -2.15 17.54 14.68
C THR A 69 -3.43 17.13 15.41
N ALA A 70 -3.65 15.82 15.58
CA ALA A 70 -4.85 15.30 16.21
C ALA A 70 -4.92 15.60 17.72
N LEU A 71 -3.81 15.56 18.44
CA LEU A 71 -3.80 15.69 19.90
C LEU A 71 -3.54 17.11 20.36
N VAL A 72 -2.67 17.85 19.67
CA VAL A 72 -2.26 19.18 20.09
C VAL A 72 -2.99 20.26 19.32
N LEU A 73 -2.86 20.30 17.99
CA LEU A 73 -3.40 21.39 17.18
C LEU A 73 -4.94 21.44 17.26
N THR A 74 -5.61 20.30 17.12
CA THR A 74 -7.08 20.28 17.20
C THR A 74 -7.58 20.61 18.60
N ARG A 75 -6.85 20.22 19.67
CA ARG A 75 -7.18 20.61 21.03
C ARG A 75 -7.07 22.13 21.23
N MET A 76 -5.99 22.74 20.76
CA MET A 76 -5.81 24.20 20.80
C MET A 76 -6.94 24.95 20.08
N ILE A 77 -7.37 24.45 18.92
CA ILE A 77 -8.49 25.04 18.17
C ILE A 77 -9.78 24.95 18.99
N PHE A 78 -10.07 23.80 19.60
CA PHE A 78 -11.26 23.65 20.45
C PHE A 78 -11.18 24.56 21.68
N ASP A 79 -10.06 24.63 22.36
CA ASP A 79 -9.88 25.49 23.54
C ASP A 79 -10.06 26.97 23.20
N ALA A 80 -9.65 27.38 21.98
CA ALA A 80 -9.82 28.76 21.51
C ALA A 80 -11.24 29.08 21.01
N THR A 81 -11.96 28.09 20.45
CA THR A 81 -13.24 28.32 19.77
C THR A 81 -14.47 27.95 20.61
N VAL A 82 -14.31 27.13 21.65
CA VAL A 82 -15.42 26.62 22.47
C VAL A 82 -15.67 27.52 23.66
N PRO A 83 -16.81 28.25 23.73
CA PRO A 83 -17.16 29.08 24.91
C PRO A 83 -17.32 28.20 26.16
N ALA A 84 -16.86 28.71 27.30
CA ALA A 84 -16.85 27.98 28.57
C ALA A 84 -18.27 27.68 29.11
N ASP A 85 -19.19 28.57 28.87
CA ASP A 85 -20.56 28.57 29.37
C ASP A 85 -21.59 27.94 28.42
N ARG A 86 -21.12 27.42 27.27
CA ARG A 86 -22.02 26.78 26.30
C ARG A 86 -22.55 25.45 26.85
N THR A 87 -23.84 25.41 27.10
CA THR A 87 -24.56 24.19 27.55
C THR A 87 -25.20 23.40 26.40
N LYS A 88 -25.43 24.06 25.25
CA LYS A 88 -26.02 23.39 24.07
C LYS A 88 -24.97 22.62 23.30
N PRO A 89 -25.22 21.33 22.92
CA PRO A 89 -24.31 20.55 22.14
C PRO A 89 -24.07 21.15 20.74
N TYR A 90 -22.89 20.93 20.18
CA TYR A 90 -22.66 21.22 18.77
C TYR A 90 -23.51 20.29 17.92
N ARG A 91 -24.09 20.83 16.84
CA ARG A 91 -24.70 19.99 15.79
C ARG A 91 -23.58 19.27 15.06
N MET A 92 -23.37 18.01 15.40
CA MET A 92 -22.45 17.13 14.69
C MET A 92 -23.24 16.29 13.69
N LEU A 93 -22.69 16.13 12.48
CA LEU A 93 -23.29 15.27 11.47
C LEU A 93 -23.26 13.82 11.97
N GLU A 94 -24.41 13.19 12.05
CA GLU A 94 -24.58 11.79 12.45
C GLU A 94 -25.02 11.00 11.22
N LEU A 95 -24.03 10.44 10.48
CA LEU A 95 -24.28 9.66 9.27
C LEU A 95 -24.89 8.29 9.59
N VAL A 96 -24.48 7.70 10.71
CA VAL A 96 -24.98 6.39 11.17
C VAL A 96 -25.64 6.59 12.52
N ARG A 97 -26.97 6.61 12.53
CA ARG A 97 -27.75 6.55 13.78
C ARG A 97 -27.57 5.16 14.40
N SER A 98 -27.88 5.03 15.70
CA SER A 98 -27.79 3.75 16.42
C SER A 98 -28.40 2.61 15.61
N THR A 99 -27.56 1.77 15.03
CA THR A 99 -27.97 0.60 14.26
C THR A 99 -27.91 -0.62 15.18
N ASN A 100 -28.99 -1.34 15.27
CA ASN A 100 -29.05 -2.61 16.01
C ASN A 100 -28.88 -3.79 15.04
N ILE A 101 -27.69 -3.85 14.39
CA ILE A 101 -27.35 -4.90 13.43
C ILE A 101 -26.63 -6.02 14.19
N ASP A 102 -27.19 -7.22 14.16
CA ASP A 102 -26.52 -8.41 14.69
C ASP A 102 -25.49 -8.94 13.68
N PHE A 103 -24.25 -8.44 13.79
CA PHE A 103 -23.13 -8.87 12.97
C PHE A 103 -22.69 -10.30 13.30
N LEU A 104 -22.82 -10.73 14.56
CA LEU A 104 -22.34 -12.02 15.01
C LEU A 104 -23.15 -13.18 14.46
N SER A 105 -24.45 -13.00 14.22
CA SER A 105 -25.29 -14.02 13.61
C SER A 105 -24.85 -14.38 12.19
N LYS A 106 -24.24 -13.43 11.46
CA LYS A 106 -23.78 -13.60 10.08
C LYS A 106 -22.30 -14.03 9.96
N ARG A 107 -21.61 -14.31 11.08
CA ARG A 107 -20.18 -14.62 11.10
C ARG A 107 -19.80 -15.79 10.17
N HIS A 108 -20.58 -16.87 10.14
CA HIS A 108 -20.26 -18.03 9.30
C HIS A 108 -20.33 -17.69 7.80
N ALA A 109 -21.36 -16.95 7.38
CA ALA A 109 -21.48 -16.49 5.99
C ALA A 109 -20.32 -15.55 5.60
N ALA A 110 -19.96 -14.63 6.48
CA ALA A 110 -18.83 -13.72 6.25
C ALA A 110 -17.50 -14.47 6.15
N ILE A 111 -17.24 -15.42 7.06
CA ILE A 111 -16.02 -16.25 7.04
C ILE A 111 -15.96 -17.09 5.76
N THR A 112 -17.07 -17.74 5.37
CA THR A 112 -17.11 -18.56 4.14
C THR A 112 -16.86 -17.70 2.90
N PHE A 113 -17.50 -16.54 2.81
CA PHE A 113 -17.26 -15.61 1.70
C PHE A 113 -15.80 -15.15 1.63
N SER A 114 -15.24 -14.74 2.76
CA SER A 114 -13.86 -14.30 2.86
C SER A 114 -12.87 -15.41 2.48
N LEU A 115 -13.08 -16.63 2.97
CA LEU A 115 -12.25 -17.78 2.62
C LEU A 115 -12.34 -18.12 1.13
N ALA A 116 -13.52 -18.03 0.53
CA ALA A 116 -13.70 -18.23 -0.91
C ALA A 116 -12.90 -17.19 -1.72
N VAL A 117 -12.96 -15.91 -1.32
CA VAL A 117 -12.18 -14.83 -1.96
C VAL A 117 -10.68 -15.11 -1.83
N ILE A 118 -10.20 -15.50 -0.65
CA ILE A 118 -8.78 -15.84 -0.42
C ILE A 118 -8.35 -17.00 -1.33
N VAL A 119 -9.12 -18.08 -1.40
CA VAL A 119 -8.79 -19.25 -2.23
C VAL A 119 -8.72 -18.87 -3.71
N ILE A 120 -9.69 -18.11 -4.19
CA ILE A 120 -9.73 -17.65 -5.59
C ILE A 120 -8.52 -16.76 -5.89
N THR A 121 -8.24 -15.77 -5.06
CA THR A 121 -7.15 -14.82 -5.29
C THR A 121 -5.78 -15.47 -5.20
N LEU A 122 -5.55 -16.36 -4.23
CA LEU A 122 -4.32 -17.15 -4.13
C LEU A 122 -4.16 -18.11 -5.31
N GLY A 123 -5.25 -18.73 -5.79
CA GLY A 123 -5.22 -19.56 -6.97
C GLY A 123 -4.77 -18.80 -8.21
N ILE A 124 -5.38 -17.65 -8.46
CA ILE A 124 -5.01 -16.79 -9.60
C ILE A 124 -3.56 -16.28 -9.47
N PHE A 125 -3.17 -15.83 -8.27
CA PHE A 125 -1.81 -15.42 -8.00
C PHE A 125 -0.80 -16.53 -8.31
N THR A 126 -1.05 -17.74 -7.81
CA THR A 126 -0.17 -18.89 -7.99
C THR A 126 -0.03 -19.24 -9.47
N VAL A 127 -1.14 -19.30 -10.21
CA VAL A 127 -1.11 -19.58 -11.66
C VAL A 127 -0.32 -18.51 -12.42
N ARG A 128 -0.53 -17.23 -12.11
CA ARG A 128 0.21 -16.13 -12.74
C ARG A 128 1.70 -16.14 -12.37
N ALA A 129 2.02 -16.40 -11.11
CA ALA A 129 3.41 -16.43 -10.62
C ALA A 129 4.21 -17.59 -11.22
N ILE A 130 3.57 -18.75 -11.42
CA ILE A 130 4.22 -19.90 -12.09
C ILE A 130 4.46 -19.60 -13.56
N ASN A 131 3.47 -19.03 -14.26
CA ASN A 131 3.58 -18.74 -15.68
C ASN A 131 4.57 -17.60 -15.99
N ASN A 132 4.51 -16.53 -15.23
CA ASN A 132 5.44 -15.41 -15.40
C ASN A 132 5.54 -14.59 -14.07
N PRO A 133 6.59 -14.81 -13.26
CA PRO A 133 6.79 -14.10 -11.99
C PRO A 133 6.82 -12.56 -12.12
N ARG A 134 7.32 -12.06 -13.25
CA ARG A 134 7.43 -10.61 -13.52
C ARG A 134 6.08 -9.92 -13.77
N ARG A 135 5.03 -10.69 -14.04
CA ARG A 135 3.65 -10.18 -14.11
C ARG A 135 3.03 -9.98 -12.73
N VAL A 136 3.72 -10.38 -11.67
CA VAL A 136 3.18 -10.38 -10.30
C VAL A 136 4.07 -9.61 -9.35
N LEU A 137 5.38 -9.58 -9.60
CA LEU A 137 6.37 -8.89 -8.78
C LEU A 137 7.07 -7.80 -9.59
N SER A 138 7.43 -6.70 -8.91
CA SER A 138 8.26 -5.63 -9.48
C SER A 138 9.68 -6.12 -9.76
N ILE A 139 10.39 -5.42 -10.64
CA ILE A 139 11.82 -5.64 -10.91
C ILE A 139 12.69 -5.49 -9.65
N ASP A 140 12.26 -4.69 -8.67
CA ASP A 140 12.93 -4.59 -7.37
C ASP A 140 13.12 -5.94 -6.70
N PHE A 141 12.17 -6.86 -6.91
CA PHE A 141 12.20 -8.19 -6.34
C PHE A 141 12.69 -9.25 -7.31
N THR A 142 12.38 -9.14 -8.59
CA THR A 142 12.79 -10.16 -9.59
C THR A 142 14.17 -9.91 -10.18
N GLY A 143 14.67 -8.67 -10.06
CA GLY A 143 15.80 -8.20 -10.86
C GLY A 143 15.41 -7.99 -12.32
N GLY A 144 16.29 -7.35 -13.08
CA GLY A 144 16.10 -7.06 -14.49
C GLY A 144 16.02 -5.56 -14.79
N SER A 145 15.42 -5.21 -15.93
CA SER A 145 15.32 -3.86 -16.42
C SER A 145 13.87 -3.43 -16.59
N LEU A 146 13.56 -2.20 -16.15
CA LEU A 146 12.32 -1.48 -16.42
C LEU A 146 12.65 -0.32 -17.34
N ILE A 147 12.11 -0.34 -18.55
CA ILE A 147 12.36 0.68 -19.57
C ILE A 147 11.04 1.39 -19.82
N SER A 148 11.05 2.71 -19.69
CA SER A 148 9.87 3.56 -19.88
C SER A 148 10.01 4.35 -21.17
N TYR A 149 8.97 4.31 -22.00
CA TYR A 149 8.91 5.03 -23.27
C TYR A 149 7.70 5.96 -23.29
N ASN A 150 7.90 7.17 -23.81
CA ASN A 150 6.81 8.02 -24.24
C ASN A 150 6.48 7.71 -25.71
N TYR A 151 5.22 7.75 -26.08
CA TYR A 151 4.79 7.55 -27.45
C TYR A 151 3.64 8.50 -27.81
N LYS A 152 3.45 8.77 -29.11
CA LYS A 152 2.35 9.59 -29.61
C LYS A 152 1.13 8.75 -29.97
N GLU A 153 1.37 7.62 -30.61
CA GLU A 153 0.34 6.70 -31.05
C GLU A 153 0.69 5.28 -30.55
N ALA A 154 -0.26 4.61 -29.91
CA ALA A 154 -0.04 3.31 -29.32
C ALA A 154 0.02 2.22 -30.40
N PRO A 155 1.17 1.59 -30.65
CA PRO A 155 1.20 0.36 -31.44
C PRO A 155 0.44 -0.76 -30.73
N GLY A 156 -0.03 -1.75 -31.47
CA GLY A 156 -0.69 -2.92 -30.88
C GLY A 156 0.27 -3.69 -29.98
N THR A 157 -0.19 -4.08 -28.79
CA THR A 157 0.65 -4.76 -27.79
C THR A 157 1.29 -6.04 -28.33
N GLU A 158 0.58 -6.79 -29.17
CA GLU A 158 1.06 -8.04 -29.77
C GLU A 158 2.19 -7.78 -30.77
N ALA A 159 2.05 -6.77 -31.61
CA ALA A 159 3.12 -6.38 -32.54
C ALA A 159 4.36 -5.83 -31.82
N MET A 160 4.19 -5.16 -30.68
CA MET A 160 5.32 -4.73 -29.84
C MET A 160 6.03 -5.94 -29.21
N HIS A 161 5.29 -6.96 -28.76
CA HIS A 161 5.88 -8.22 -28.29
C HIS A 161 6.72 -8.89 -29.38
N GLU A 162 6.15 -9.04 -30.59
CA GLU A 162 6.88 -9.64 -31.72
C GLU A 162 8.19 -8.89 -32.05
N ALA A 163 8.15 -7.55 -32.02
CA ALA A 163 9.33 -6.75 -32.27
C ALA A 163 10.42 -6.91 -31.20
N LEU A 164 10.01 -7.05 -29.92
CA LEU A 164 10.94 -7.29 -28.82
C LEU A 164 11.48 -8.72 -28.83
N ASP A 165 10.64 -9.72 -29.12
CA ASP A 165 11.05 -11.12 -29.26
C ASP A 165 12.08 -11.29 -30.40
N ALA A 166 11.85 -10.63 -31.53
CA ALA A 166 12.79 -10.62 -32.66
C ALA A 166 14.13 -9.95 -32.31
N ALA A 167 14.14 -9.07 -31.32
CA ALA A 167 15.35 -8.43 -30.77
C ALA A 167 15.99 -9.24 -29.63
N GLY A 168 15.54 -10.46 -29.36
CA GLY A 168 16.05 -11.31 -28.31
C GLY A 168 15.54 -10.98 -26.91
N ILE A 169 14.42 -10.25 -26.78
CA ILE A 169 13.79 -9.87 -25.50
C ILE A 169 12.45 -10.62 -25.37
N ASP A 170 12.54 -11.94 -25.30
CA ASP A 170 11.44 -12.90 -25.29
C ASP A 170 10.65 -12.96 -23.96
N ASP A 171 11.16 -12.34 -22.90
CA ASP A 171 10.56 -12.32 -21.58
C ASP A 171 9.91 -10.96 -21.24
N ALA A 172 9.76 -10.09 -22.25
CA ALA A 172 9.22 -8.75 -22.04
C ALA A 172 7.78 -8.79 -21.52
N VAL A 173 7.49 -7.99 -20.51
CA VAL A 173 6.14 -7.68 -20.03
C VAL A 173 5.83 -6.23 -20.36
N LEU A 174 4.84 -6.02 -21.20
CA LEU A 174 4.41 -4.70 -21.63
C LEU A 174 3.28 -4.20 -20.76
N GLN A 175 3.39 -2.95 -20.30
CA GLN A 175 2.38 -2.28 -19.50
C GLN A 175 2.17 -0.85 -20.01
N ASN A 176 0.95 -0.57 -20.49
CA ASN A 176 0.59 0.76 -20.91
C ASN A 176 -0.01 1.55 -19.75
N GLN A 177 0.57 2.70 -19.45
CA GLN A 177 0.00 3.68 -18.54
C GLN A 177 -0.68 4.77 -19.37
N GLY A 178 -2.00 4.93 -19.18
CA GLY A 178 -2.75 5.98 -19.87
C GLY A 178 -2.21 7.38 -19.56
N ALA A 179 -2.33 8.28 -20.50
CA ALA A 179 -1.94 9.66 -20.32
C ALA A 179 -2.72 10.32 -19.18
N LEU A 180 -2.04 10.99 -18.27
CA LEU A 180 -2.64 12.00 -17.40
C LEU A 180 -2.87 13.27 -18.22
N GLU A 181 -3.82 14.11 -17.83
CA GLU A 181 -4.13 15.36 -18.56
C GLU A 181 -2.85 16.16 -18.88
N GLY A 182 -2.55 16.31 -20.18
CA GLY A 182 -1.40 17.06 -20.69
C GLY A 182 -0.06 16.31 -20.78
N ALA A 183 0.00 15.03 -20.41
CA ALA A 183 1.22 14.20 -20.53
C ALA A 183 1.07 13.18 -21.68
N LEU A 184 2.20 12.77 -22.27
CA LEU A 184 2.20 11.66 -23.24
C LEU A 184 1.95 10.33 -22.48
N PRO A 185 1.28 9.36 -23.14
CA PRO A 185 1.14 8.03 -22.58
C PRO A 185 2.50 7.36 -22.46
N VAL A 186 2.65 6.49 -21.43
CA VAL A 186 3.90 5.80 -21.12
C VAL A 186 3.73 4.32 -21.34
N LEU A 187 4.62 3.75 -22.13
CA LEU A 187 4.81 2.31 -22.26
C LEU A 187 5.93 1.89 -21.31
N GLN A 188 5.66 0.95 -20.43
CA GLN A 188 6.69 0.28 -19.61
C GLN A 188 6.97 -1.11 -20.17
N VAL A 189 8.25 -1.39 -20.39
CA VAL A 189 8.78 -2.70 -20.80
C VAL A 189 9.58 -3.24 -19.63
N LYS A 190 9.12 -4.35 -19.04
CA LYS A 190 9.82 -5.05 -17.96
C LYS A 190 10.45 -6.32 -18.55
N THR A 191 11.73 -6.55 -18.32
CA THR A 191 12.45 -7.76 -18.74
C THR A 191 13.45 -8.17 -17.67
N GLY A 192 13.80 -9.47 -17.60
CA GLY A 192 14.86 -9.96 -16.72
C GLY A 192 16.25 -9.82 -17.30
N LYS A 193 16.35 -9.34 -18.53
CA LYS A 193 17.62 -9.15 -19.20
C LYS A 193 18.17 -7.78 -18.89
N GLU A 194 19.46 -7.70 -18.64
CA GLU A 194 20.21 -6.45 -18.49
C GLU A 194 20.94 -6.11 -19.80
N VAL A 195 21.37 -7.16 -20.51
CA VAL A 195 22.13 -7.09 -21.76
C VAL A 195 21.60 -8.12 -22.75
N VAL A 196 21.51 -7.77 -24.03
CA VAL A 196 21.18 -8.64 -25.15
C VAL A 196 22.28 -8.48 -26.20
N ASP A 197 22.92 -9.58 -26.58
CA ASP A 197 24.03 -9.61 -27.56
C ASP A 197 25.17 -8.60 -27.28
N GLY A 198 25.47 -8.38 -25.99
CA GLY A 198 26.52 -7.44 -25.56
C GLY A 198 26.11 -5.97 -25.56
N VAL A 199 24.84 -5.66 -25.86
CA VAL A 199 24.27 -4.31 -25.84
C VAL A 199 23.31 -4.16 -24.66
N PRO A 200 23.27 -3.02 -23.94
CA PRO A 200 22.25 -2.76 -22.92
C PRO A 200 20.84 -2.98 -23.47
N VAL A 201 20.01 -3.67 -22.71
CA VAL A 201 18.66 -4.08 -23.17
C VAL A 201 17.80 -2.89 -23.57
N ALA A 202 17.96 -1.74 -22.90
CA ALA A 202 17.23 -0.54 -23.27
C ALA A 202 17.58 -0.03 -24.66
N GLN A 203 18.86 -0.13 -25.08
CA GLN A 203 19.26 0.23 -26.42
C GLN A 203 18.72 -0.75 -27.46
N ALA A 204 18.79 -2.06 -27.19
CA ALA A 204 18.25 -3.09 -28.07
C ALA A 204 16.73 -2.93 -28.23
N ALA A 205 16.00 -2.75 -27.13
CA ALA A 205 14.55 -2.53 -27.13
C ALA A 205 14.16 -1.24 -27.87
N THR A 206 14.89 -0.13 -27.62
CA THR A 206 14.64 1.13 -28.29
C THR A 206 14.81 1.01 -29.81
N ALA A 207 15.91 0.39 -30.24
CA ALA A 207 16.19 0.20 -31.67
C ALA A 207 15.11 -0.70 -32.33
N ALA A 208 14.70 -1.76 -31.66
CA ALA A 208 13.69 -2.69 -32.16
C ALA A 208 12.32 -1.98 -32.31
N LEU A 209 11.88 -1.26 -31.27
CA LEU A 209 10.59 -0.58 -31.28
C LEU A 209 10.55 0.59 -32.28
N GLN A 210 11.61 1.40 -32.37
CA GLN A 210 11.70 2.50 -33.34
C GLN A 210 11.78 2.00 -34.77
N LYS A 211 12.43 0.88 -35.02
CA LYS A 211 12.50 0.25 -36.34
C LYS A 211 11.16 -0.34 -36.76
N ALA A 212 10.44 -0.98 -35.83
CA ALA A 212 9.14 -1.59 -36.11
C ALA A 212 8.02 -0.54 -36.24
N PHE A 213 8.10 0.56 -35.49
CA PHE A 213 7.06 1.58 -35.38
C PHE A 213 7.60 3.00 -35.55
N PRO A 214 8.11 3.37 -36.72
CA PRO A 214 8.73 4.69 -36.95
C PRO A 214 7.76 5.85 -36.75
N GLU A 215 6.48 5.66 -37.05
CA GLU A 215 5.43 6.69 -36.91
C GLU A 215 4.92 6.86 -35.48
N ALA A 216 5.13 5.88 -34.59
CA ALA A 216 4.63 5.89 -33.23
C ALA A 216 5.30 6.94 -32.33
N GLY A 217 6.44 7.51 -32.76
CA GLY A 217 7.17 8.54 -32.02
C GLY A 217 7.68 8.05 -30.67
N ILE A 218 8.15 6.80 -30.60
CA ILE A 218 8.63 6.16 -29.38
C ILE A 218 9.95 6.78 -28.96
N VAL A 219 10.00 7.36 -27.76
CA VAL A 219 11.18 8.01 -27.17
C VAL A 219 11.44 7.41 -25.79
N LEU A 220 12.69 7.01 -25.54
CA LEU A 220 13.12 6.55 -24.22
C LEU A 220 12.92 7.68 -23.19
N ALA A 221 12.10 7.43 -22.17
CA ALA A 221 11.80 8.36 -21.10
C ALA A 221 12.63 8.07 -19.83
N GLY A 222 12.96 6.78 -19.60
CA GLY A 222 13.77 6.37 -18.45
C GLY A 222 14.11 4.90 -18.51
N GLU A 223 15.18 4.55 -17.82
CA GLU A 223 15.65 3.18 -17.63
C GLU A 223 16.01 2.96 -16.16
N GLU A 224 15.57 1.86 -15.60
CA GLU A 224 15.93 1.40 -14.26
C GLU A 224 16.39 -0.04 -14.35
N VAL A 225 17.61 -0.32 -13.85
CA VAL A 225 18.22 -1.65 -13.89
C VAL A 225 18.49 -2.11 -12.46
N ILE A 226 17.98 -3.28 -12.11
CA ILE A 226 18.23 -3.91 -10.82
C ILE A 226 18.86 -5.25 -11.03
N GLY A 227 20.12 -5.38 -10.64
CA GLY A 227 20.84 -6.65 -10.74
C GLY A 227 20.12 -7.79 -9.99
N SER A 228 20.16 -8.97 -10.52
CA SER A 228 19.45 -10.15 -9.98
C SER A 228 19.84 -10.49 -8.54
N GLN A 229 21.07 -10.20 -8.13
CA GLN A 229 21.52 -10.39 -6.75
C GLN A 229 20.88 -9.38 -5.80
N ILE A 230 20.79 -8.11 -6.24
CA ILE A 230 20.13 -7.03 -5.47
C ILE A 230 18.65 -7.37 -5.26
N GLY A 231 17.96 -7.83 -6.30
CA GLY A 231 16.56 -8.27 -6.18
C GLY A 231 16.36 -9.37 -5.13
N LYS A 232 17.25 -10.38 -5.10
CA LYS A 232 17.21 -11.45 -4.07
C LYS A 232 17.46 -10.93 -2.66
N ASP A 233 18.41 -10.01 -2.50
CA ASP A 233 18.71 -9.39 -1.21
C ASP A 233 17.51 -8.56 -0.74
N LEU A 234 16.89 -7.78 -1.65
CA LEU A 234 15.67 -7.02 -1.35
C LEU A 234 14.50 -7.93 -0.94
N GLN A 235 14.28 -9.06 -1.62
CA GLN A 235 13.28 -10.05 -1.21
C GLN A 235 13.53 -10.58 0.20
N ARG A 236 14.76 -10.99 0.49
CA ARG A 236 15.13 -11.52 1.79
C ARG A 236 14.92 -10.49 2.89
N ASP A 237 15.40 -9.27 2.68
CA ASP A 237 15.28 -8.18 3.65
C ASP A 237 13.83 -7.76 3.86
N ALA A 238 13.01 -7.78 2.80
CA ALA A 238 11.58 -7.55 2.88
C ALA A 238 10.88 -8.61 3.76
N LEU A 239 11.13 -9.88 3.50
CA LEU A 239 10.52 -10.98 4.25
C LEU A 239 10.92 -10.94 5.72
N TRP A 240 12.20 -10.73 6.03
CA TRP A 240 12.67 -10.63 7.40
C TRP A 240 12.11 -9.41 8.13
N SER A 241 12.09 -8.24 7.48
CA SER A 241 11.53 -7.04 8.09
C SER A 241 10.04 -7.15 8.38
N ILE A 242 9.26 -7.76 7.46
CA ILE A 242 7.83 -8.04 7.70
C ILE A 242 7.65 -9.02 8.86
N LEU A 243 8.41 -10.12 8.89
CA LEU A 243 8.32 -11.11 9.96
C LEU A 243 8.65 -10.49 11.32
N LEU A 244 9.73 -9.72 11.41
CA LEU A 244 10.12 -9.03 12.62
C LEU A 244 9.09 -7.98 13.05
N ALA A 245 8.48 -7.27 12.10
CA ALA A 245 7.41 -6.33 12.39
C ALA A 245 6.16 -7.04 12.96
N LEU A 246 5.77 -8.19 12.42
CA LEU A 246 4.68 -9.00 12.95
C LEU A 246 4.97 -9.51 14.36
N ILE A 247 6.20 -9.98 14.61
CA ILE A 247 6.64 -10.44 15.94
C ILE A 247 6.63 -9.26 16.93
N GLY A 248 7.19 -8.12 16.56
CA GLY A 248 7.18 -6.92 17.38
C GLY A 248 5.77 -6.46 17.74
N MET A 249 4.86 -6.47 16.76
CA MET A 249 3.44 -6.15 16.96
C MET A 249 2.75 -7.17 17.87
N LEU A 250 3.03 -8.48 17.69
CA LEU A 250 2.51 -9.54 18.55
C LEU A 250 2.91 -9.33 20.01
N ILE A 251 4.19 -9.05 20.24
CA ILE A 251 4.72 -8.80 21.58
C ILE A 251 4.06 -7.56 22.18
N TYR A 252 4.04 -6.44 21.43
CA TYR A 252 3.44 -5.19 21.91
C TYR A 252 1.98 -5.37 22.30
N ILE A 253 1.16 -5.96 21.43
CA ILE A 253 -0.29 -6.14 21.69
C ILE A 253 -0.51 -7.12 22.85
N THR A 254 0.31 -8.16 22.95
CA THR A 254 0.23 -9.14 24.06
C THR A 254 0.52 -8.48 25.42
N VAL A 255 1.56 -7.64 25.49
CA VAL A 255 1.92 -6.93 26.72
C VAL A 255 0.90 -5.85 27.08
N ARG A 256 0.35 -5.19 26.06
CA ARG A 256 -0.57 -4.05 26.25
C ARG A 256 -2.01 -4.48 26.53
N PHE A 257 -2.43 -5.60 25.97
CA PHE A 257 -3.78 -6.15 26.08
C PHE A 257 -3.73 -7.60 26.56
N GLU A 258 -3.98 -8.55 25.67
CA GLU A 258 -3.94 -9.99 25.93
C GLU A 258 -3.49 -10.72 24.65
N PHE A 259 -2.90 -11.91 24.81
CA PHE A 259 -2.44 -12.72 23.67
C PHE A 259 -3.52 -13.06 22.65
N GLY A 260 -4.75 -13.30 23.09
CA GLY A 260 -5.88 -13.59 22.20
C GLY A 260 -6.18 -12.44 21.23
N PHE A 261 -6.11 -11.19 21.69
CA PHE A 261 -6.29 -10.02 20.84
C PHE A 261 -5.11 -9.85 19.86
N ALA A 262 -3.89 -10.12 20.32
CA ALA A 262 -2.71 -10.05 19.47
C ALA A 262 -2.78 -11.06 18.31
N LEU A 263 -3.18 -12.30 18.60
CA LEU A 263 -3.36 -13.33 17.58
C LEU A 263 -4.47 -12.96 16.59
N GLY A 264 -5.61 -12.46 17.10
CA GLY A 264 -6.72 -11.97 16.26
C GLY A 264 -6.29 -10.83 15.33
N ALA A 265 -5.50 -9.88 15.82
CA ALA A 265 -4.98 -8.76 15.01
C ALA A 265 -4.06 -9.24 13.89
N ILE A 266 -3.15 -10.20 14.17
CA ILE A 266 -2.27 -10.77 13.14
C ILE A 266 -3.03 -11.55 12.09
N VAL A 267 -4.01 -12.36 12.49
CA VAL A 267 -4.86 -13.10 11.55
C VAL A 267 -5.65 -12.14 10.66
N ALA A 268 -6.22 -11.06 11.23
CA ALA A 268 -6.90 -10.03 10.47
C ALA A 268 -5.97 -9.33 9.48
N LEU A 269 -4.76 -8.95 9.92
CA LEU A 269 -3.77 -8.32 9.05
C LEU A 269 -3.34 -9.26 7.90
N ALA A 270 -3.07 -10.51 8.18
CA ALA A 270 -2.73 -11.50 7.15
C ALA A 270 -3.86 -11.68 6.13
N HIS A 271 -5.09 -11.76 6.61
CA HIS A 271 -6.30 -11.80 5.78
C HIS A 271 -6.37 -10.58 4.84
N ASP A 272 -6.23 -9.37 5.38
CA ASP A 272 -6.35 -8.13 4.61
C ASP A 272 -5.24 -8.00 3.56
N VAL A 273 -4.00 -8.37 3.92
CA VAL A 273 -2.86 -8.38 3.01
C VAL A 273 -3.09 -9.36 1.85
N ILE A 274 -3.55 -10.58 2.14
CA ILE A 274 -3.81 -11.60 1.12
C ILE A 274 -4.90 -11.12 0.14
N ILE A 275 -6.00 -10.58 0.66
CA ILE A 275 -7.10 -10.08 -0.18
C ILE A 275 -6.62 -8.89 -1.02
N THR A 276 -5.93 -7.92 -0.42
CA THR A 276 -5.41 -6.75 -1.12
C THR A 276 -4.48 -7.16 -2.26
N PHE A 277 -3.54 -8.05 -1.97
CA PHE A 277 -2.60 -8.58 -2.95
C PHE A 277 -3.31 -9.34 -4.08
N GLY A 278 -4.33 -10.13 -3.72
CA GLY A 278 -5.16 -10.83 -4.69
C GLY A 278 -5.93 -9.89 -5.61
N ILE A 279 -6.51 -8.81 -5.07
CA ILE A 279 -7.23 -7.81 -5.87
C ILE A 279 -6.26 -7.09 -6.83
N PHE A 280 -5.07 -6.69 -6.36
CA PHE A 280 -4.05 -6.09 -7.24
C PHE A 280 -3.67 -7.03 -8.38
N THR A 281 -3.49 -8.32 -8.07
CA THR A 281 -3.19 -9.34 -9.08
C THR A 281 -4.32 -9.49 -10.09
N LEU A 282 -5.59 -9.45 -9.66
CA LEU A 282 -6.76 -9.52 -10.54
C LEU A 282 -6.84 -8.32 -11.49
N LEU A 283 -6.61 -7.11 -10.97
CA LEU A 283 -6.67 -5.87 -11.75
C LEU A 283 -5.49 -5.73 -12.74
N GLY A 284 -4.48 -6.60 -12.68
CA GLY A 284 -3.28 -6.50 -13.52
C GLY A 284 -2.46 -5.23 -13.27
N ARG A 285 -2.69 -4.54 -12.16
CA ARG A 285 -1.92 -3.37 -11.73
C ARG A 285 -0.77 -3.84 -10.86
N GLN A 286 0.43 -3.46 -11.23
CA GLN A 286 1.68 -3.77 -10.51
C GLN A 286 2.43 -2.47 -10.25
#